data_45f9ba64548585e0e57e8fa490244302
#
_entry.id   45f9ba64548585e0e57e8fa490244302
#
_cell.length_a   1.000
_cell.length_b   1.000
_cell.length_c   1.000
_cell.angle_alpha   90.00
_cell.angle_beta   90.00
_cell.angle_gamma   90.00
#
_symmetry.space_group_name_H-M   'P 1'
#
loop_
_entity.id
_entity.type
_entity.pdbx_description
1 polymer ?
#
loop_
_entity_poly.entity_id
_entity_poly.type
_entity_poly.pdbx_seq_one_letter_code
_entity_poly.pdbx_strand_id
1 'polypeptide(L)' 'MKLKKNIATSEEGFIYNPGTGDSFSTNPIGTDIISMLKEEKTAHEVIEIIRGKYDVDQQLFEKDLDDFVSQLKDFSMLD' A
#
# COMPACT_ATOMS: atom_id res chain seq x y z
N MET A 1 -2.12 0.00 -10.37
CA MET A 1 -1.85 -0.89 -9.23
C MET A 1 -3.16 -1.25 -8.56
N LYS A 2 -3.34 -2.51 -8.28
CA LYS A 2 -4.62 -2.97 -7.74
C LYS A 2 -4.39 -4.06 -6.71
N LEU A 3 -4.93 -3.87 -5.51
CA LEU A 3 -4.92 -4.90 -4.47
C LEU A 3 -5.88 -6.02 -4.84
N LYS A 4 -5.45 -7.28 -4.66
CA LYS A 4 -6.34 -8.42 -4.92
C LYS A 4 -7.57 -8.36 -4.03
N LYS A 5 -8.72 -8.76 -4.56
CA LYS A 5 -10.01 -8.64 -3.86
C LYS A 5 -10.10 -9.45 -2.58
N ASN A 6 -9.37 -10.57 -2.50
CA ASN A 6 -9.40 -11.45 -1.33
C ASN A 6 -8.50 -10.98 -0.19
N ILE A 7 -7.71 -9.92 -0.38
CA ILE A 7 -6.81 -9.41 0.66
C ILE A 7 -7.62 -8.72 1.74
N ALA A 8 -7.46 -9.17 2.97
CA ALA A 8 -8.10 -8.55 4.13
C ALA A 8 -7.20 -7.45 4.68
N THR A 9 -7.80 -6.32 5.04
CA THR A 9 -7.07 -5.19 5.61
C THR A 9 -7.84 -4.63 6.80
N SER A 10 -7.14 -3.95 7.71
CA SER A 10 -7.76 -3.26 8.83
C SER A 10 -7.32 -1.81 8.87
N GLU A 11 -8.09 -0.97 9.54
CA GLU A 11 -7.76 0.45 9.73
C GLU A 11 -6.50 0.63 10.59
N GLU A 12 -6.09 -0.40 11.31
CA GLU A 12 -4.89 -0.39 12.16
C GLU A 12 -3.63 -0.78 11.40
N GLY A 13 -3.74 -1.04 10.11
CA GLY A 13 -2.58 -1.34 9.26
C GLY A 13 -2.25 -2.82 9.12
N PHE A 14 -3.17 -3.72 9.47
CA PHE A 14 -2.99 -5.16 9.25
C PHE A 14 -3.40 -5.53 7.84
N ILE A 15 -2.60 -6.38 7.22
CA ILE A 15 -2.84 -6.90 5.86
C ILE A 15 -2.69 -8.41 5.92
N TYR A 16 -3.65 -9.15 5.37
CA TYR A 16 -3.66 -10.60 5.40
C TYR A 16 -4.07 -11.16 4.03
N ASN A 17 -3.27 -12.12 3.54
CA ASN A 17 -3.57 -12.85 2.32
C ASN A 17 -4.04 -14.27 2.68
N PRO A 18 -5.36 -14.55 2.63
CA PRO A 18 -5.86 -15.89 2.98
C PRO A 18 -5.42 -16.97 1.98
N GLY A 19 -5.04 -16.59 0.76
CA GLY A 19 -4.57 -17.55 -0.23
C GLY A 19 -3.20 -18.13 0.08
N THR A 20 -2.34 -17.38 0.77
CA THR A 20 -0.97 -17.81 1.11
C THR A 20 -0.76 -17.96 2.60
N GLY A 21 -1.63 -17.37 3.43
CA GLY A 21 -1.44 -17.30 4.87
C GLY A 21 -0.51 -16.19 5.33
N ASP A 22 0.05 -15.41 4.42
CA ASP A 22 0.95 -14.31 4.76
C ASP A 22 0.20 -13.15 5.39
N SER A 23 0.79 -12.54 6.39
CA SER A 23 0.25 -11.34 7.02
C SER A 23 1.39 -10.42 7.45
N PHE A 24 1.12 -9.12 7.48
CA PHE A 24 2.05 -8.16 8.06
C PHE A 24 1.28 -6.91 8.50
N SER A 25 1.96 -6.06 9.27
CA SER A 25 1.40 -4.77 9.67
C SER A 25 2.23 -3.66 9.07
N THR A 26 1.60 -2.49 8.87
CA THR A 26 2.26 -1.32 8.31
C THR A 26 1.97 -0.09 9.16
N ASN A 27 2.71 0.99 8.90
CA ASN A 27 2.54 2.27 9.58
C ASN A 27 1.35 3.06 9.00
N PRO A 28 0.99 4.23 9.58
CA PRO A 28 -0.15 5.02 9.07
C PRO A 28 -0.05 5.38 7.59
N ILE A 29 1.11 5.72 7.09
CA ILE A 29 1.30 6.03 5.66
C ILE A 29 1.03 4.78 4.83
N GLY A 30 1.54 3.63 5.24
CA GLY A 30 1.27 2.35 4.56
C GLY A 30 -0.21 2.01 4.57
N THR A 31 -0.90 2.28 5.68
CA THR A 31 -2.35 2.06 5.78
C THR A 31 -3.10 2.92 4.75
N ASP A 32 -2.71 4.19 4.61
CA ASP A 32 -3.32 5.08 3.61
C ASP A 32 -3.04 4.58 2.19
N ILE A 33 -1.83 4.12 1.92
CA ILE A 33 -1.48 3.55 0.61
C ILE A 33 -2.38 2.35 0.30
N ILE A 34 -2.56 1.45 1.24
CA ILE A 34 -3.42 0.27 1.06
C ILE A 34 -4.86 0.69 0.72
N SER A 35 -5.40 1.68 1.43
CA SER A 35 -6.74 2.20 1.15
C SER A 35 -6.85 2.74 -0.27
N MET A 36 -5.83 3.46 -0.73
CA MET A 36 -5.80 4.01 -2.08
C MET A 36 -5.68 2.92 -3.15
N LEU A 37 -4.91 1.85 -2.86
CA LEU A 37 -4.81 0.71 -3.78
C LEU A 37 -6.14 -0.05 -3.88
N LYS A 38 -6.91 -0.12 -2.80
CA LYS A 38 -8.26 -0.69 -2.84
C LYS A 38 -9.20 0.13 -3.73
N GLU A 39 -8.97 1.43 -3.82
CA GLU A 39 -9.73 2.34 -4.71
C GLU A 39 -9.14 2.39 -6.12
N GLU A 40 -8.14 1.56 -6.42
CA GLU A 40 -7.48 1.44 -7.73
C GLU A 40 -6.80 2.73 -8.19
N LYS A 41 -6.31 3.53 -7.26
CA LYS A 41 -5.58 4.76 -7.59
C LYS A 41 -4.22 4.45 -8.23
N THR A 42 -3.79 5.34 -9.12
CA THR A 42 -2.48 5.22 -9.76
C THR A 42 -1.36 5.62 -8.80
N ALA A 43 -0.12 5.23 -9.14
CA ALA A 43 1.04 5.64 -8.36
C ALA A 43 1.13 7.17 -8.25
N HIS A 44 0.87 7.88 -9.35
CA HIS A 44 0.89 9.34 -9.35
C HIS A 44 -0.14 9.92 -8.38
N GLU A 45 -1.36 9.39 -8.38
CA GLU A 45 -2.42 9.82 -7.47
C GLU A 45 -2.03 9.57 -6.01
N VAL A 46 -1.44 8.39 -5.71
CA VAL A 46 -0.96 8.06 -4.36
C VAL A 46 0.08 9.08 -3.89
N ILE A 47 1.06 9.38 -4.74
CA ILE A 47 2.12 10.34 -4.41
C ILE A 47 1.53 11.71 -4.10
N GLU A 48 0.63 12.21 -4.94
CA GLU A 48 0.01 13.52 -4.74
C GLU A 48 -0.81 13.60 -3.45
N ILE A 49 -1.59 12.57 -3.15
CA ILE A 49 -2.42 12.52 -1.95
C ILE A 49 -1.54 12.49 -0.69
N ILE A 50 -0.52 11.64 -0.67
CA ILE A 50 0.37 11.53 0.49
C ILE A 50 1.14 12.83 0.72
N ARG A 51 1.60 13.49 -0.33
CA ARG A 51 2.30 14.77 -0.22
C ARG A 51 1.38 15.87 0.34
N GLY A 52 0.10 15.82 0.01
CA GLY A 52 -0.88 16.76 0.55
C GLY A 52 -1.25 16.50 2.00
N LYS A 53 -1.08 15.27 2.48
CA LYS A 53 -1.48 14.86 3.82
C LYS A 53 -0.31 14.83 4.81
N TYR A 54 0.87 14.50 4.35
CA TYR A 54 2.07 14.35 5.17
C TYR A 54 3.19 15.24 4.65
N ASP A 55 4.08 15.68 5.55
CA ASP A 55 5.29 16.41 5.17
C ASP A 55 6.37 15.39 4.81
N VAL A 56 6.42 15.00 3.53
CA VAL A 56 7.37 14.01 3.05
C VAL A 56 8.19 14.56 1.88
N ASP A 57 9.46 14.12 1.79
CA ASP A 57 10.30 14.37 0.62
C ASP A 57 9.81 13.49 -0.53
N GLN A 58 9.52 14.10 -1.68
CA GLN A 58 8.95 13.38 -2.82
C GLN A 58 9.85 12.24 -3.30
N GLN A 59 11.15 12.48 -3.45
CA GLN A 59 12.08 11.46 -3.96
C GLN A 59 12.20 10.27 -3.00
N LEU A 60 12.29 10.55 -1.72
CA LEU A 60 12.34 9.50 -0.70
C LEU A 60 11.03 8.72 -0.65
N PHE A 61 9.90 9.42 -0.75
CA PHE A 61 8.60 8.76 -0.74
C PHE A 61 8.39 7.89 -1.97
N GLU A 62 8.80 8.34 -3.15
CA GLU A 62 8.71 7.54 -4.38
C GLU A 62 9.48 6.24 -4.25
N LYS A 63 10.68 6.30 -3.66
CA LYS A 63 11.47 5.09 -3.40
C LYS A 63 10.79 4.17 -2.40
N ASP A 64 10.28 4.73 -1.31
CA ASP A 64 9.56 3.96 -0.29
C ASP A 64 8.31 3.31 -0.86
N LEU A 65 7.58 4.02 -1.73
CA LEU A 65 6.41 3.48 -2.40
C LEU A 65 6.79 2.31 -3.31
N ASP A 66 7.87 2.44 -4.09
CA ASP A 66 8.37 1.35 -4.94
C ASP A 66 8.72 0.11 -4.11
N ASP A 67 9.40 0.30 -2.99
CA ASP A 67 9.77 -0.79 -2.09
C ASP A 67 8.52 -1.45 -1.49
N PHE A 68 7.54 -0.65 -1.10
CA PHE A 68 6.28 -1.13 -0.53
C PHE A 68 5.49 -1.95 -1.55
N VAL A 69 5.36 -1.44 -2.77
CA VAL A 69 4.68 -2.13 -3.87
C VAL A 69 5.39 -3.44 -4.21
N SER A 70 6.72 -3.44 -4.23
CA SER A 70 7.50 -4.66 -4.48
C SER A 70 7.25 -5.71 -3.39
N GLN A 71 7.16 -5.29 -2.13
CA GLN A 71 6.85 -6.20 -1.03
C GLN A 71 5.45 -6.79 -1.19
N LEU A 72 4.46 -5.98 -1.56
CA LEU A 72 3.09 -6.47 -1.82
C LEU A 72 3.07 -7.49 -2.96
N LYS A 73 3.87 -7.28 -4.00
CA LYS A 73 3.99 -8.24 -5.11
C LYS A 73 4.63 -9.55 -4.63
N ASP A 74 5.67 -9.46 -3.81
CA ASP A 74 6.36 -10.63 -3.27
C ASP A 74 5.41 -11.49 -2.42
N PHE A 75 4.46 -10.87 -1.72
CA PHE A 75 3.45 -11.60 -0.95
C PHE A 75 2.20 -11.93 -1.76
N SER A 76 2.24 -11.75 -3.08
CA SER A 76 1.12 -12.06 -3.98
C SER A 76 -0.17 -11.30 -3.61
N MET A 77 -0.04 -10.06 -3.16
CA MET A 77 -1.17 -9.24 -2.73
C MET A 77 -1.68 -8.27 -3.81
N LEU A 78 -0.93 -8.10 -4.90
CA LEU A 78 -1.35 -7.25 -6.03
C LEU A 78 -1.72 -8.09 -7.25
N ASP A 79 -2.70 -7.59 -7.98
CA ASP A 79 -3.07 -8.10 -9.30
C ASP A 79 -2.03 -7.72 -10.34
#